data_6b745a24490d80ba630da8636f26e648
#
_entry.id   6b745a24490d80ba630da8636f26e648
#
_cell.length_a   1.000
_cell.length_b   1.000
_cell.length_c   1.000
_cell.angle_alpha   90.00
_cell.angle_beta   90.00
_cell.angle_gamma   90.00
#
_symmetry.space_group_name_H-M   'P 1'
#
loop_
_entity.id
_entity.type
_entity.pdbx_description
1 polymer ?
#
loop_
_entity_poly.entity_id
_entity_poly.type
_entity_poly.pdbx_seq_one_letter_code
_entity_poly.pdbx_strand_id
1 'polypeptide(L)'
;RREVRNKGRKVEKFLNFQNILIIMIIFITLIYIHIKAYSIKSIYLGLFVFTLVTIYLIFIERFKEKVEIKKEIYNIKEEREREHYVFLDRVKEIETIENNQIKKIIVKDENDYDIKTWDVGRANSILIGKKLHTNKVDVDLTNSIYSSLVSRVHGVLNRVEDIWYYEDLGSKNGSGIEKKSDRRKIKLKPNRAIKVESGDIIHIATTKILIK
;
A
#
# COMPACT_ATOMS: atom_id res chain seq x y z
N ARG A 1 -4.04 7.41 22.43
CA ARG A 1 -3.36 6.35 23.27
C ARG A 1 -3.25 6.73 24.74
N ARG A 2 -2.90 7.96 25.14
CA ARG A 2 -2.80 8.41 26.56
C ARG A 2 -4.17 8.46 27.25
N GLU A 3 -5.23 8.86 26.57
CA GLU A 3 -6.58 8.99 27.12
C GLU A 3 -7.24 7.65 27.45
N VAL A 4 -7.12 6.66 26.57
CA VAL A 4 -7.66 5.30 26.79
C VAL A 4 -6.96 4.61 27.94
N ARG A 5 -5.62 4.79 28.06
CA ARG A 5 -4.82 4.25 29.19
C ARG A 5 -5.16 4.92 30.51
N ASN A 6 -5.49 6.22 30.51
CA ASN A 6 -5.94 6.94 31.70
C ASN A 6 -7.34 6.54 32.16
N LYS A 7 -8.24 6.26 31.21
CA LYS A 7 -9.60 5.77 31.50
C LYS A 7 -9.55 4.36 32.08
N GLY A 8 -8.71 3.48 31.56
CA GLY A 8 -8.48 2.13 32.09
C GLY A 8 -7.96 2.14 33.55
N ARG A 9 -6.94 2.96 33.85
CA ARG A 9 -6.41 3.10 35.20
C ARG A 9 -7.42 3.69 36.21
N LYS A 10 -8.29 4.59 35.77
CA LYS A 10 -9.36 5.13 36.65
C LYS A 10 -10.40 4.07 36.97
N VAL A 11 -10.78 3.25 36.01
CA VAL A 11 -11.74 2.14 36.22
C VAL A 11 -11.13 1.09 37.16
N GLU A 12 -9.87 0.72 36.98
CA GLU A 12 -9.15 -0.24 37.81
C GLU A 12 -9.01 0.24 39.28
N LYS A 13 -8.66 1.51 39.49
CA LYS A 13 -8.63 2.14 40.82
C LYS A 13 -10.02 2.21 41.46
N PHE A 14 -11.06 2.49 40.70
CA PHE A 14 -12.44 2.55 41.19
C PHE A 14 -12.95 1.16 41.59
N LEU A 15 -12.65 0.11 40.80
CA LEU A 15 -13.00 -1.27 41.14
C LEU A 15 -12.22 -1.77 42.37
N ASN A 16 -10.94 -1.41 42.52
CA ASN A 16 -10.17 -1.75 43.73
C ASN A 16 -10.72 -1.04 45.00
N PHE A 17 -11.15 0.21 44.85
CA PHE A 17 -11.80 0.96 45.92
C PHE A 17 -13.13 0.32 46.33
N GLN A 18 -13.97 -0.10 45.39
CA GLN A 18 -15.22 -0.82 45.67
C GLN A 18 -14.98 -2.16 46.41
N ASN A 19 -13.97 -2.92 45.98
CA ASN A 19 -13.62 -4.18 46.66
C ASN A 19 -13.18 -3.95 48.10
N ILE A 20 -12.40 -2.90 48.35
CA ILE A 20 -11.99 -2.50 49.70
C ILE A 20 -13.24 -2.13 50.58
N LEU A 21 -14.17 -1.38 50.00
CA LEU A 21 -15.39 -0.94 50.69
C LEU A 21 -16.30 -2.13 51.01
N ILE A 22 -16.40 -3.12 50.12
CA ILE A 22 -17.12 -4.37 50.36
C ILE A 22 -16.48 -5.18 51.49
N ILE A 23 -15.13 -5.33 51.49
CA ILE A 23 -14.40 -6.00 52.54
C ILE A 23 -14.62 -5.30 53.89
N MET A 24 -14.61 -3.98 53.95
CA MET A 24 -14.94 -3.21 55.15
C MET A 24 -16.37 -3.46 55.63
N ILE A 25 -17.35 -3.49 54.75
CA ILE A 25 -18.75 -3.80 55.10
C ILE A 25 -18.85 -5.21 55.68
N ILE A 26 -18.19 -6.20 55.08
CA ILE A 26 -18.14 -7.58 55.60
C ILE A 26 -17.53 -7.60 57.00
N PHE A 27 -16.42 -6.89 57.20
CA PHE A 27 -15.74 -6.84 58.51
C PHE A 27 -16.61 -6.18 59.58
N ILE A 28 -17.28 -5.08 59.28
CA ILE A 28 -18.21 -4.40 60.17
C ILE A 28 -19.41 -5.30 60.51
N THR A 29 -19.97 -6.03 59.55
CA THR A 29 -21.10 -6.95 59.79
C THR A 29 -20.68 -8.14 60.64
N LEU A 30 -19.46 -8.68 60.44
CA LEU A 30 -18.91 -9.74 61.31
C LEU A 30 -18.70 -9.28 62.76
N ILE A 31 -18.18 -8.06 62.95
CA ILE A 31 -18.02 -7.44 64.28
C ILE A 31 -19.39 -7.25 64.90
N TYR A 32 -20.38 -6.73 64.21
CA TYR A 32 -21.73 -6.55 64.70
C TYR A 32 -22.38 -7.88 65.09
N ILE A 33 -22.21 -8.93 64.31
CA ILE A 33 -22.68 -10.28 64.65
C ILE A 33 -21.96 -10.82 65.89
N HIS A 34 -20.64 -10.61 65.99
CA HIS A 34 -19.86 -11.05 67.13
C HIS A 34 -20.30 -10.39 68.49
N ILE A 35 -20.64 -9.10 68.42
CA ILE A 35 -21.09 -8.33 69.66
C ILE A 35 -22.52 -8.66 70.04
N LYS A 36 -23.42 -8.95 69.01
CA LYS A 36 -24.86 -9.22 69.33
C LYS A 36 -25.28 -10.68 69.16
N ALA A 37 -24.39 -11.61 68.87
CA ALA A 37 -24.71 -12.99 68.46
C ALA A 37 -25.08 -13.92 69.60
N TYR A 38 -26.14 -13.60 70.32
CA TYR A 38 -26.83 -14.58 71.18
C TYR A 38 -28.09 -15.17 70.54
N SER A 39 -28.39 -14.84 69.30
CA SER A 39 -29.57 -15.35 68.61
C SER A 39 -29.18 -16.10 67.30
N ILE A 40 -29.68 -17.31 67.14
CA ILE A 40 -29.52 -18.15 65.94
C ILE A 40 -29.93 -17.37 64.66
N LYS A 41 -30.89 -16.49 64.69
CA LYS A 41 -31.36 -15.67 63.56
C LYS A 41 -30.28 -14.73 63.09
N SER A 42 -29.38 -14.18 63.90
CA SER A 42 -28.32 -13.29 63.49
C SER A 42 -27.21 -14.03 62.72
N ILE A 43 -26.98 -15.31 62.98
CA ILE A 43 -26.02 -16.15 62.29
C ILE A 43 -26.50 -16.42 60.89
N TYR A 44 -27.78 -16.76 60.68
CA TYR A 44 -28.37 -16.97 59.36
C TYR A 44 -28.32 -15.70 58.49
N LEU A 45 -28.57 -14.52 59.10
CA LEU A 45 -28.48 -13.25 58.38
C LEU A 45 -27.03 -12.98 57.93
N GLY A 46 -26.03 -13.25 58.75
CA GLY A 46 -24.62 -13.12 58.41
C GLY A 46 -24.19 -14.04 57.27
N LEU A 47 -24.61 -15.31 57.31
CA LEU A 47 -24.34 -16.26 56.22
C LEU A 47 -25.00 -15.83 54.94
N PHE A 48 -26.22 -15.31 54.98
CA PHE A 48 -26.92 -14.79 53.79
C PHE A 48 -26.17 -13.61 53.17
N VAL A 49 -25.74 -12.64 53.96
CA VAL A 49 -24.96 -11.49 53.46
C VAL A 49 -23.62 -11.97 52.87
N PHE A 50 -22.96 -12.92 53.50
CA PHE A 50 -21.69 -13.48 52.99
C PHE A 50 -21.86 -14.17 51.65
N THR A 51 -22.93 -14.95 51.44
CA THR A 51 -23.22 -15.59 50.16
C THR A 51 -23.52 -14.57 49.06
N LEU A 52 -24.28 -13.50 49.33
CA LEU A 52 -24.53 -12.44 48.38
C LEU A 52 -23.24 -11.72 47.94
N VAL A 53 -22.35 -11.45 48.87
CA VAL A 53 -21.07 -10.81 48.58
C VAL A 53 -20.16 -11.70 47.75
N THR A 54 -20.08 -13.01 48.07
CA THR A 54 -19.28 -13.94 47.24
C THR A 54 -19.82 -14.05 45.81
N ILE A 55 -21.14 -14.13 45.62
CA ILE A 55 -21.78 -14.12 44.30
C ILE A 55 -21.44 -12.81 43.56
N TYR A 56 -21.51 -11.66 44.25
CA TYR A 56 -21.18 -10.37 43.65
C TYR A 56 -19.71 -10.29 43.21
N LEU A 57 -18.77 -10.78 44.04
CA LEU A 57 -17.35 -10.80 43.65
C LEU A 57 -17.07 -11.69 42.44
N ILE A 58 -17.68 -12.89 42.38
CA ILE A 58 -17.57 -13.79 41.23
C ILE A 58 -18.15 -13.12 39.97
N PHE A 59 -19.27 -12.42 40.09
CA PHE A 59 -19.88 -11.71 39.00
C PHE A 59 -18.96 -10.59 38.45
N ILE A 60 -18.32 -9.82 39.35
CA ILE A 60 -17.38 -8.77 38.95
C ILE A 60 -16.17 -9.35 38.20
N GLU A 61 -15.58 -10.46 38.70
CA GLU A 61 -14.45 -11.11 38.04
C GLU A 61 -14.82 -11.58 36.62
N ARG A 62 -15.97 -12.25 36.48
CA ARG A 62 -16.48 -12.67 35.18
C ARG A 62 -16.75 -11.51 34.24
N PHE A 63 -17.22 -10.40 34.80
CA PHE A 63 -17.45 -9.20 33.96
C PHE A 63 -16.14 -8.55 33.51
N LYS A 64 -15.13 -8.48 34.40
CA LYS A 64 -13.79 -7.97 34.03
C LYS A 64 -13.17 -8.80 32.91
N GLU A 65 -13.18 -10.12 33.03
CA GLU A 65 -12.66 -11.05 32.03
C GLU A 65 -13.32 -10.85 30.67
N LYS A 66 -14.66 -10.71 30.61
CA LYS A 66 -15.39 -10.43 29.37
C LYS A 66 -15.01 -9.09 28.72
N VAL A 67 -14.75 -8.07 29.54
CA VAL A 67 -14.35 -6.74 29.03
C VAL A 67 -12.93 -6.79 28.47
N GLU A 68 -12.04 -7.51 29.12
CA GLU A 68 -10.64 -7.65 28.69
C GLU A 68 -10.55 -8.44 27.39
N ILE A 69 -11.26 -9.56 27.27
CA ILE A 69 -11.37 -10.34 26.02
C ILE A 69 -11.95 -9.49 24.88
N LYS A 70 -13.01 -8.72 25.14
CA LYS A 70 -13.56 -7.81 24.11
C LYS A 70 -12.53 -6.78 23.63
N LYS A 71 -11.73 -6.24 24.55
CA LYS A 71 -10.70 -5.26 24.21
C LYS A 71 -9.58 -5.89 23.38
N GLU A 72 -9.19 -7.10 23.70
CA GLU A 72 -8.17 -7.85 22.98
C GLU A 72 -8.63 -8.20 21.57
N ILE A 73 -9.88 -8.70 21.42
CA ILE A 73 -10.50 -8.95 20.12
C ILE A 73 -10.56 -7.67 19.27
N TYR A 74 -10.91 -6.53 19.86
CA TYR A 74 -10.94 -5.26 19.16
C TYR A 74 -9.55 -4.84 18.67
N ASN A 75 -8.51 -4.98 19.49
CA ASN A 75 -7.14 -4.65 19.10
C ASN A 75 -6.63 -5.55 17.97
N ILE A 76 -6.90 -6.86 18.05
CA ILE A 76 -6.53 -7.83 17.00
C ILE A 76 -7.24 -7.49 15.69
N LYS A 77 -8.52 -7.10 15.75
CA LYS A 77 -9.28 -6.71 14.56
C LYS A 77 -8.70 -5.45 13.91
N GLU A 78 -8.38 -4.43 14.71
CA GLU A 78 -7.79 -3.18 14.22
C GLU A 78 -6.38 -3.40 13.63
N GLU A 79 -5.59 -4.31 14.20
CA GLU A 79 -4.27 -4.67 13.68
C GLU A 79 -4.38 -5.40 12.33
N ARG A 80 -5.31 -6.36 12.23
CA ARG A 80 -5.58 -7.08 10.98
C ARG A 80 -6.08 -6.15 9.85
N GLU A 81 -6.94 -5.19 10.18
CA GLU A 81 -7.39 -4.18 9.22
C GLU A 81 -6.21 -3.34 8.72
N ARG A 82 -5.30 -2.91 9.60
CA ARG A 82 -4.08 -2.16 9.21
C ARG A 82 -3.17 -2.98 8.31
N GLU A 83 -2.93 -4.25 8.66
CA GLU A 83 -2.12 -5.14 7.82
C GLU A 83 -2.75 -5.34 6.44
N HIS A 84 -4.07 -5.47 6.37
CA HIS A 84 -4.79 -5.60 5.11
C HIS A 84 -4.64 -4.34 4.23
N TYR A 85 -4.74 -3.13 4.79
CA TYR A 85 -4.51 -1.89 4.04
C TYR A 85 -3.08 -1.79 3.51
N VAL A 86 -2.09 -2.13 4.34
CA VAL A 86 -0.67 -2.14 3.91
C VAL A 86 -0.44 -3.16 2.79
N PHE A 87 -1.06 -4.33 2.88
CA PHE A 87 -1.00 -5.34 1.82
C PHE A 87 -1.61 -4.84 0.51
N LEU A 88 -2.81 -4.25 0.55
CA LEU A 88 -3.47 -3.70 -0.65
C LEU A 88 -2.65 -2.58 -1.30
N ASP A 89 -2.00 -1.75 -0.50
CA ASP A 89 -1.16 -0.66 -1.00
C ASP A 89 0.08 -1.21 -1.74
N ARG A 90 0.73 -2.24 -1.18
CA ARG A 90 1.83 -2.96 -1.84
C ARG A 90 1.41 -3.64 -3.13
N VAL A 91 0.23 -4.28 -3.16
CA VAL A 91 -0.30 -4.91 -4.38
C VAL A 91 -0.51 -3.86 -5.48
N LYS A 92 -1.10 -2.71 -5.17
CA LYS A 92 -1.26 -1.60 -6.12
C LYS A 92 0.08 -1.07 -6.63
N GLU A 93 1.07 -0.96 -5.77
CA GLU A 93 2.42 -0.54 -6.15
C GLU A 93 3.05 -1.53 -7.13
N ILE A 94 2.97 -2.84 -6.84
CA ILE A 94 3.47 -3.90 -7.73
C ILE A 94 2.72 -3.89 -9.08
N GLU A 95 1.39 -3.80 -9.08
CA GLU A 95 0.60 -3.69 -10.31
C GLU A 95 0.98 -2.46 -11.12
N THR A 96 1.25 -1.34 -10.47
CA THR A 96 1.68 -0.11 -11.14
C THR A 96 3.06 -0.29 -11.79
N ILE A 97 3.99 -0.91 -11.09
CA ILE A 97 5.33 -1.22 -11.60
C ILE A 97 5.23 -2.20 -12.79
N GLU A 98 4.45 -3.26 -12.66
CA GLU A 98 4.29 -4.27 -13.70
C GLU A 98 3.61 -3.71 -14.96
N ASN A 99 2.58 -2.89 -14.80
CA ASN A 99 1.89 -2.22 -15.91
C ASN A 99 2.75 -1.18 -16.63
N ASN A 100 3.75 -0.62 -15.96
CA ASN A 100 4.67 0.36 -16.53
C ASN A 100 5.95 -0.26 -17.11
N GLN A 101 6.14 -1.58 -16.97
CA GLN A 101 7.27 -2.25 -17.61
C GLN A 101 7.11 -2.24 -19.13
N ILE A 102 8.11 -1.68 -19.81
CA ILE A 102 8.20 -1.74 -21.25
C ILE A 102 8.78 -3.09 -21.66
N LYS A 103 7.98 -3.90 -22.35
CA LYS A 103 8.36 -5.24 -22.82
C LYS A 103 8.59 -5.28 -24.32
N LYS A 104 7.95 -4.40 -25.06
CA LYS A 104 7.96 -4.39 -26.54
C LYS A 104 8.04 -2.99 -27.11
N ILE A 105 8.70 -2.87 -28.25
CA ILE A 105 8.75 -1.68 -29.09
C ILE A 105 8.13 -2.06 -30.44
N ILE A 106 7.06 -1.37 -30.82
CA ILE A 106 6.24 -1.74 -31.97
C ILE A 106 6.20 -0.55 -32.95
N VAL A 107 6.67 -0.75 -34.17
CA VAL A 107 6.49 0.23 -35.25
C VAL A 107 5.12 0.05 -35.86
N LYS A 108 4.38 1.15 -35.98
CA LYS A 108 3.04 1.19 -36.57
C LYS A 108 3.02 1.93 -37.90
N ASP A 109 2.10 1.51 -38.79
CA ASP A 109 1.79 2.23 -39.99
C ASP A 109 0.84 3.42 -39.74
N GLU A 110 0.39 4.06 -40.81
CA GLU A 110 -0.56 5.17 -40.76
C GLU A 110 -1.93 4.77 -40.22
N ASN A 111 -2.33 3.52 -40.47
CA ASN A 111 -3.61 2.92 -40.04
C ASN A 111 -3.51 2.25 -38.66
N ASP A 112 -2.42 2.49 -37.94
CA ASP A 112 -2.12 1.89 -36.60
C ASP A 112 -1.92 0.35 -36.61
N TYR A 113 -1.65 -0.28 -37.76
CA TYR A 113 -1.26 -1.69 -37.81
C TYR A 113 0.20 -1.87 -37.43
N ASP A 114 0.48 -3.00 -36.74
CA ASP A 114 1.83 -3.35 -36.28
C ASP A 114 2.67 -3.84 -37.47
N ILE A 115 3.69 -3.09 -37.87
CA ILE A 115 4.61 -3.45 -38.95
C ILE A 115 5.72 -4.36 -38.43
N LYS A 116 6.34 -3.99 -37.32
CA LYS A 116 7.49 -4.70 -36.76
C LYS A 116 7.55 -4.52 -35.25
N THR A 117 7.93 -5.60 -34.55
CA THR A 117 8.03 -5.64 -33.10
C THR A 117 9.42 -6.07 -32.69
N TRP A 118 9.95 -5.46 -31.64
CA TRP A 118 11.17 -5.85 -30.94
C TRP A 118 10.86 -6.08 -29.47
N ASP A 119 11.40 -7.16 -28.91
CA ASP A 119 11.35 -7.41 -27.49
C ASP A 119 12.48 -6.65 -26.79
N VAL A 120 12.12 -5.93 -25.73
CA VAL A 120 13.07 -5.14 -24.93
C VAL A 120 13.97 -6.04 -24.09
N GLY A 121 13.45 -7.16 -23.60
CA GLY A 121 14.20 -8.14 -22.81
C GLY A 121 14.83 -7.49 -21.55
N ARG A 122 16.13 -7.77 -21.36
CA ARG A 122 16.92 -7.25 -20.23
C ARG A 122 17.74 -6.02 -20.61
N ALA A 123 17.48 -5.40 -21.74
CA ALA A 123 18.25 -4.24 -22.17
C ALA A 123 18.04 -3.05 -21.21
N ASN A 124 19.12 -2.34 -20.91
CA ASN A 124 19.07 -1.08 -20.18
C ASN A 124 19.19 0.14 -21.10
N SER A 125 19.58 -0.09 -22.36
CA SER A 125 19.69 0.95 -23.38
C SER A 125 19.34 0.35 -24.74
N ILE A 126 18.52 1.07 -25.52
CA ILE A 126 18.04 0.63 -26.83
C ILE A 126 18.21 1.78 -27.79
N LEU A 127 19.12 1.61 -28.76
CA LEU A 127 19.41 2.62 -29.79
C LEU A 127 18.47 2.48 -30.97
N ILE A 128 17.86 3.59 -31.37
CA ILE A 128 16.85 3.63 -32.46
C ILE A 128 17.40 4.47 -33.60
N GLY A 129 17.30 3.93 -34.82
CA GLY A 129 17.74 4.63 -36.01
C GLY A 129 17.75 3.78 -37.27
N LYS A 130 18.59 4.13 -38.25
CA LYS A 130 18.82 3.33 -39.45
C LYS A 130 20.11 2.52 -39.35
N LYS A 131 20.03 1.23 -39.62
CA LYS A 131 21.20 0.36 -39.66
C LYS A 131 21.97 0.61 -40.94
N LEU A 132 23.26 0.85 -40.80
CA LEU A 132 24.24 0.93 -41.90
C LEU A 132 25.40 -0.02 -41.57
N HIS A 133 26.30 -0.22 -42.55
CA HIS A 133 27.51 -1.07 -42.31
C HIS A 133 28.41 -0.57 -41.16
N THR A 134 28.34 0.74 -40.88
CA THR A 134 29.22 1.41 -39.90
C THR A 134 28.62 1.66 -38.53
N ASN A 135 27.32 1.40 -38.33
CA ASN A 135 26.65 1.62 -37.02
C ASN A 135 25.83 0.41 -36.60
N LYS A 136 25.69 0.27 -35.27
CA LYS A 136 24.76 -0.71 -34.71
C LYS A 136 23.59 0.03 -34.10
N VAL A 137 22.37 -0.35 -34.44
CA VAL A 137 21.13 0.10 -33.84
C VAL A 137 20.32 -1.14 -33.45
N ASP A 138 19.61 -1.05 -32.32
CA ASP A 138 18.80 -2.16 -31.79
C ASP A 138 17.43 -2.17 -32.48
N VAL A 139 16.83 -1.00 -32.64
CA VAL A 139 15.59 -0.80 -33.40
C VAL A 139 15.92 -0.20 -34.76
N ASP A 140 15.96 -1.07 -35.77
CA ASP A 140 16.30 -0.70 -37.12
C ASP A 140 15.07 -0.26 -37.93
N LEU A 141 15.04 1.02 -38.28
CA LEU A 141 13.97 1.66 -39.07
C LEU A 141 14.34 1.85 -40.54
N THR A 142 15.36 1.16 -41.05
CA THR A 142 15.81 1.27 -42.46
C THR A 142 14.68 0.96 -43.44
N ASN A 143 13.83 -0.03 -43.13
CA ASN A 143 12.71 -0.45 -43.96
C ASN A 143 11.36 0.18 -43.57
N SER A 144 11.35 1.22 -42.74
CA SER A 144 10.11 1.96 -42.46
C SER A 144 9.72 2.84 -43.66
N ILE A 145 8.41 3.12 -43.80
CA ILE A 145 7.85 3.92 -44.89
C ILE A 145 8.57 5.27 -45.02
N TYR A 146 8.88 5.89 -43.87
CA TYR A 146 9.53 7.19 -43.79
C TYR A 146 11.02 7.10 -43.42
N SER A 147 11.69 6.02 -43.77
CA SER A 147 13.10 5.80 -43.46
C SER A 147 14.03 6.93 -43.89
N SER A 148 13.71 7.63 -44.99
CA SER A 148 14.48 8.79 -45.49
C SER A 148 14.54 9.94 -44.43
N LEU A 149 13.53 10.07 -43.60
CA LEU A 149 13.44 11.09 -42.56
C LEU A 149 14.11 10.66 -41.24
N VAL A 150 14.44 9.37 -41.07
CA VAL A 150 15.09 8.83 -39.88
C VAL A 150 16.60 9.02 -39.96
N SER A 151 17.21 9.54 -38.89
CA SER A 151 18.68 9.66 -38.79
C SER A 151 19.34 8.30 -38.53
N ARG A 152 20.63 8.15 -38.85
CA ARG A 152 21.42 6.91 -38.60
C ARG A 152 21.42 6.50 -37.13
N VAL A 153 21.64 7.48 -36.27
CA VAL A 153 21.41 7.42 -34.85
C VAL A 153 20.38 8.50 -34.58
N HIS A 154 19.14 8.11 -34.19
CA HIS A 154 18.05 9.07 -34.06
C HIS A 154 17.76 9.38 -32.61
N GLY A 155 17.62 8.36 -31.80
CA GLY A 155 17.36 8.50 -30.40
C GLY A 155 17.68 7.23 -29.62
N VAL A 156 17.58 7.32 -28.31
CA VAL A 156 17.88 6.22 -27.38
C VAL A 156 16.80 6.12 -26.31
N LEU A 157 16.41 4.89 -25.99
CA LEU A 157 15.64 4.56 -24.78
C LEU A 157 16.62 4.04 -23.74
N ASN A 158 16.70 4.70 -22.59
CA ASN A 158 17.52 4.30 -21.46
C ASN A 158 16.66 3.98 -20.26
N ARG A 159 16.98 2.88 -19.55
CA ARG A 159 16.33 2.48 -18.29
C ARG A 159 17.22 2.86 -17.11
N VAL A 160 16.65 3.64 -16.20
CA VAL A 160 17.28 4.04 -14.94
C VAL A 160 16.32 3.68 -13.81
N GLU A 161 16.71 2.82 -12.89
CA GLU A 161 15.89 2.38 -11.74
C GLU A 161 14.46 1.96 -12.17
N ASP A 162 14.36 1.09 -13.17
CA ASP A 162 13.09 0.60 -13.74
C ASP A 162 12.19 1.66 -14.45
N ILE A 163 12.67 2.88 -14.59
CA ILE A 163 12.00 3.94 -15.34
C ILE A 163 12.70 4.12 -16.70
N TRP A 164 11.90 4.16 -17.77
CA TRP A 164 12.41 4.38 -19.10
C TRP A 164 12.35 5.85 -19.49
N TYR A 165 13.40 6.29 -20.16
CA TYR A 165 13.54 7.64 -20.69
C TYR A 165 13.90 7.55 -22.16
N TYR A 166 13.26 8.37 -23.00
CA TYR A 166 13.64 8.55 -24.37
C TYR A 166 14.36 9.88 -24.55
N GLU A 167 15.42 9.86 -25.34
CA GLU A 167 16.22 11.03 -25.68
C GLU A 167 16.48 11.07 -27.20
N ASP A 168 16.20 12.21 -27.84
CA ASP A 168 16.59 12.50 -29.21
C ASP A 168 18.05 12.90 -29.24
N LEU A 169 18.88 12.17 -29.99
CA LEU A 169 20.34 12.37 -30.06
C LEU A 169 20.74 13.40 -31.10
N GLY A 170 19.99 14.48 -31.26
CA GLY A 170 20.24 15.52 -32.26
C GLY A 170 19.86 15.09 -33.66
N SER A 171 18.74 14.40 -33.80
CA SER A 171 18.26 13.92 -35.11
C SER A 171 17.90 15.07 -36.05
N LYS A 172 18.01 14.83 -37.39
CA LYS A 172 17.76 15.87 -38.40
C LYS A 172 16.32 16.38 -38.40
N ASN A 173 15.34 15.50 -38.21
CA ASN A 173 13.92 15.84 -38.33
C ASN A 173 13.20 15.87 -36.96
N GLY A 174 13.93 15.57 -35.87
CA GLY A 174 13.41 15.62 -34.51
C GLY A 174 12.50 14.47 -34.12
N SER A 175 12.19 14.41 -32.85
CA SER A 175 11.29 13.43 -32.25
C SER A 175 10.17 14.10 -31.47
N GLY A 176 9.10 13.36 -31.24
CA GLY A 176 8.00 13.75 -30.35
C GLY A 176 7.51 12.58 -29.52
N ILE A 177 6.78 12.85 -28.47
CA ILE A 177 6.08 11.82 -27.67
C ILE A 177 4.61 12.19 -27.58
N GLU A 178 3.75 11.21 -27.82
CA GLU A 178 2.33 11.27 -27.54
C GLU A 178 2.06 10.44 -26.29
N LYS A 179 1.61 11.10 -25.23
CA LYS A 179 1.32 10.45 -23.96
C LYS A 179 0.02 9.64 -24.02
N LYS A 180 0.03 8.42 -23.50
CA LYS A 180 -1.18 7.58 -23.40
C LYS A 180 -2.24 8.23 -22.52
N SER A 181 -1.85 8.88 -21.45
CA SER A 181 -2.74 9.40 -20.41
C SER A 181 -3.74 10.45 -20.89
N ASP A 182 -3.27 11.41 -21.69
CA ASP A 182 -4.04 12.59 -22.13
C ASP A 182 -3.95 12.86 -23.63
N ARG A 183 -3.32 11.94 -24.38
CA ARG A 183 -3.05 12.08 -25.83
C ARG A 183 -2.30 13.36 -26.20
N ARG A 184 -1.65 13.98 -25.25
CA ARG A 184 -0.86 15.19 -25.47
C ARG A 184 0.41 14.85 -26.24
N LYS A 185 0.64 15.58 -27.35
CA LYS A 185 1.86 15.49 -28.15
C LYS A 185 2.88 16.52 -27.68
N ILE A 186 4.07 16.04 -27.37
CA ILE A 186 5.19 16.86 -26.89
C ILE A 186 6.31 16.77 -27.91
N LYS A 187 6.71 17.90 -28.50
CA LYS A 187 7.90 17.97 -29.36
C LYS A 187 9.14 17.97 -28.44
N LEU A 188 10.09 17.10 -28.75
CA LEU A 188 11.30 16.97 -27.93
C LEU A 188 12.36 18.00 -28.33
N LYS A 189 13.11 18.46 -27.34
CA LYS A 189 14.36 19.18 -27.55
C LYS A 189 15.48 18.14 -27.67
N PRO A 190 16.42 18.30 -28.60
CA PRO A 190 17.56 17.39 -28.72
C PRO A 190 18.36 17.32 -27.38
N ASN A 191 18.90 16.13 -27.11
CA ASN A 191 19.73 15.84 -25.94
C ASN A 191 19.03 16.13 -24.60
N ARG A 192 17.71 15.93 -24.59
CA ARG A 192 16.90 16.04 -23.35
C ARG A 192 16.06 14.78 -23.18
N ALA A 193 16.38 14.03 -22.13
CA ALA A 193 15.62 12.83 -21.79
C ALA A 193 14.23 13.16 -21.24
N ILE A 194 13.22 12.41 -21.66
CA ILE A 194 11.86 12.50 -21.16
C ILE A 194 11.36 11.12 -20.76
N LYS A 195 10.68 11.02 -19.62
CA LYS A 195 10.08 9.77 -19.12
C LYS A 195 9.05 9.24 -20.12
N VAL A 196 9.14 7.94 -20.42
CA VAL A 196 8.18 7.19 -21.23
C VAL A 196 7.58 6.04 -20.44
N GLU A 197 6.32 5.73 -20.74
CA GLU A 197 5.54 4.71 -20.06
C GLU A 197 4.90 3.77 -21.09
N SER A 198 4.51 2.58 -20.64
CA SER A 198 3.82 1.61 -21.51
C SER A 198 2.51 2.19 -22.05
N GLY A 199 2.39 2.23 -23.36
CA GLY A 199 1.28 2.82 -24.11
C GLY A 199 1.56 4.21 -24.67
N ASP A 200 2.71 4.83 -24.37
CA ASP A 200 3.14 6.06 -25.03
C ASP A 200 3.57 5.76 -26.48
N ILE A 201 3.44 6.74 -27.35
CA ILE A 201 3.90 6.67 -28.75
C ILE A 201 5.05 7.65 -28.95
N ILE A 202 6.20 7.12 -29.37
CA ILE A 202 7.33 7.94 -29.81
C ILE A 202 7.17 8.19 -31.28
N HIS A 203 7.17 9.45 -31.68
CA HIS A 203 7.21 9.87 -33.09
C HIS A 203 8.66 10.15 -33.47
N ILE A 204 9.23 9.33 -34.35
CA ILE A 204 10.56 9.52 -34.93
C ILE A 204 10.36 10.10 -36.33
N ALA A 205 10.54 11.42 -36.47
CA ALA A 205 10.02 12.17 -37.56
C ALA A 205 8.50 11.92 -37.71
N THR A 206 8.07 11.15 -38.73
CA THR A 206 6.68 10.75 -38.95
C THR A 206 6.39 9.29 -38.59
N THR A 207 7.41 8.49 -38.25
CA THR A 207 7.26 7.09 -37.90
C THR A 207 6.73 6.97 -36.47
N LYS A 208 5.61 6.23 -36.30
CA LYS A 208 5.01 5.97 -34.98
C LYS A 208 5.64 4.72 -34.34
N ILE A 209 6.09 4.83 -33.11
CA ILE A 209 6.64 3.73 -32.30
C ILE A 209 5.86 3.63 -31.01
N LEU A 210 5.06 2.60 -30.91
CA LEU A 210 4.33 2.30 -29.67
C LEU A 210 5.28 1.58 -28.67
N ILE A 211 5.31 2.06 -27.47
CA ILE A 211 6.03 1.46 -26.34
C ILE A 211 5.03 0.62 -25.52
N LYS A 212 5.33 -0.68 -25.34
CA LYS A 212 4.37 -1.59 -24.68
C LYS A 212 5.06 -2.59 -23.74
#